data_d75288e2e748a8d578df91e4710703c4
#
_entry.id   d75288e2e748a8d578df91e4710703c4
#
_cell.length_a   1.000
_cell.length_b   1.000
_cell.length_c   1.000
_cell.angle_alpha   90.00
_cell.angle_beta   90.00
_cell.angle_gamma   90.00
#
_symmetry.space_group_name_H-M   'P 1'
#
loop_
_entity.id
_entity.type
_entity.pdbx_description
1 polymer ?
#
loop_
_entity_poly.entity_id
_entity_poly.type
_entity_poly.pdbx_seq_one_letter_code
_entity_poly.pdbx_strand_id
1 'polypeptide(L)'
;TYNQEFKEMQKVPKVIIPQVALQKADLEQLMQKDFENVRLERVRDVFVFACVTGLRFGELSFVSKNSVIGDVLHLKEEKGAEKEVRTIPLNDLALYLLRKYDYKLPLIANQKQNLYIKEVIDEAGFKHTVEKVIIRGKEVQRIPVLFKDMVSTHTARRTFITMLKRDGKSDKLISKITGHRDLKTLNQYYQVDDDSKKEAIAETFKMNFQTVKKA
;
A
#
# COMPACT_ATOMS: atom_id res chain seq x y z
N THR A 1 -33.32 -2.78 -32.64
CA THR A 1 -32.90 -1.38 -32.46
C THR A 1 -32.79 -0.98 -30.98
N TYR A 2 -33.52 -1.62 -30.07
CA TYR A 2 -33.52 -1.30 -28.62
C TYR A 2 -32.19 -1.63 -27.88
N ASN A 3 -31.35 -2.52 -28.43
CA ASN A 3 -30.15 -3.01 -27.75
C ASN A 3 -28.89 -2.15 -27.98
N GLN A 4 -28.84 -1.28 -28.98
CA GLN A 4 -27.68 -0.44 -29.22
C GLN A 4 -27.71 0.87 -28.43
N GLU A 5 -28.86 1.52 -28.31
CA GLU A 5 -29.01 2.72 -27.51
C GLU A 5 -28.81 2.44 -26.00
N PHE A 6 -29.25 1.28 -25.51
CA PHE A 6 -29.05 0.88 -24.11
C PHE A 6 -27.57 0.60 -23.77
N LYS A 7 -26.78 0.12 -24.73
CA LYS A 7 -25.32 -0.07 -24.57
C LYS A 7 -24.54 1.26 -24.59
N GLU A 8 -25.06 2.29 -25.23
CA GLU A 8 -24.42 3.61 -25.24
C GLU A 8 -24.72 4.42 -23.98
N MET A 9 -25.89 4.24 -23.37
CA MET A 9 -26.28 4.91 -22.12
C MET A 9 -25.54 4.41 -20.87
N GLN A 10 -24.88 3.26 -20.91
CA GLN A 10 -24.20 2.65 -19.76
C GLN A 10 -22.67 2.79 -19.76
N LYS A 11 -22.10 3.70 -20.52
CA LYS A 11 -20.67 4.00 -20.38
C LYS A 11 -20.44 4.84 -19.11
N VAL A 12 -20.44 4.15 -17.97
CA VAL A 12 -19.98 4.73 -16.71
C VAL A 12 -18.57 5.29 -16.94
N PRO A 13 -18.29 6.55 -16.60
CA PRO A 13 -16.97 7.13 -16.79
C PRO A 13 -15.93 6.30 -16.06
N LYS A 14 -14.88 5.88 -16.76
CA LYS A 14 -13.77 5.17 -16.15
C LYS A 14 -12.98 6.16 -15.29
N VAL A 15 -13.19 6.10 -13.99
CA VAL A 15 -12.41 6.88 -13.03
C VAL A 15 -11.13 6.14 -12.75
N ILE A 16 -10.01 6.67 -13.19
CA ILE A 16 -8.69 6.20 -12.79
C ILE A 16 -8.32 6.97 -11.53
N ILE A 17 -8.47 6.31 -10.39
CA ILE A 17 -8.02 6.87 -9.12
C ILE A 17 -6.50 6.63 -9.05
N PRO A 18 -5.67 7.69 -8.97
CA PRO A 18 -4.24 7.50 -8.79
C PRO A 18 -4.02 6.68 -7.52
N GLN A 19 -3.20 5.66 -7.66
CA GLN A 19 -2.93 4.76 -6.56
C GLN A 19 -1.79 5.34 -5.73
N VAL A 20 -2.14 5.99 -4.62
CA VAL A 20 -1.14 6.53 -3.69
C VAL A 20 -0.54 5.42 -2.83
N ALA A 21 0.76 5.55 -2.57
CA ALA A 21 1.52 4.76 -1.62
C ALA A 21 2.43 5.69 -0.82
N LEU A 22 2.71 5.34 0.42
CA LEU A 22 3.63 6.08 1.26
C LEU A 22 5.08 5.62 0.97
N GLN A 23 6.03 6.49 1.29
CA GLN A 23 7.46 6.19 1.28
C GLN A 23 7.94 5.87 2.70
N LYS A 24 9.18 5.40 2.83
CA LYS A 24 9.80 5.10 4.14
C LYS A 24 9.81 6.33 5.03
N ALA A 25 10.20 7.48 4.50
CA ALA A 25 10.21 8.76 5.24
C ALA A 25 8.82 9.15 5.75
N ASP A 26 7.74 8.85 4.97
CA ASP A 26 6.37 9.12 5.40
C ASP A 26 5.97 8.27 6.60
N LEU A 27 6.38 6.99 6.62
CA LEU A 27 6.13 6.12 7.78
C LEU A 27 6.92 6.57 9.01
N GLU A 28 8.16 7.02 8.84
CA GLU A 28 8.98 7.61 9.89
C GLU A 28 8.32 8.87 10.45
N GLN A 29 7.84 9.78 9.58
CA GLN A 29 7.10 10.99 9.96
C GLN A 29 5.84 10.65 10.76
N LEU A 30 5.05 9.66 10.31
CA LEU A 30 3.87 9.18 11.03
C LEU A 30 4.21 8.65 12.41
N MET A 31 5.30 7.91 12.56
CA MET A 31 5.70 7.34 13.84
C MET A 31 6.30 8.38 14.80
N GLN A 32 6.95 9.43 14.28
CA GLN A 32 7.51 10.52 15.06
C GLN A 32 6.46 11.53 15.51
N LYS A 33 5.32 11.61 14.82
CA LYS A 33 4.24 12.51 15.18
C LYS A 33 3.62 12.09 16.51
N ASP A 34 3.65 12.99 17.47
CA ASP A 34 2.90 12.89 18.73
C ASP A 34 1.44 13.31 18.48
N PHE A 35 0.51 12.42 18.77
CA PHE A 35 -0.92 12.66 18.66
C PHE A 35 -1.49 12.84 20.07
N GLU A 36 -2.00 14.04 20.39
CA GLU A 36 -2.70 14.27 21.65
C GLU A 36 -3.96 13.39 21.77
N ASN A 37 -4.58 13.08 20.64
CA ASN A 37 -5.74 12.21 20.58
C ASN A 37 -5.32 10.73 20.47
N VAL A 38 -5.45 10.00 21.58
CA VAL A 38 -5.15 8.55 21.68
C VAL A 38 -5.88 7.72 20.62
N ARG A 39 -7.06 8.13 20.16
CA ARG A 39 -7.77 7.45 19.07
C ARG A 39 -6.99 7.55 17.77
N LEU A 40 -6.47 8.72 17.42
CA LEU A 40 -5.69 8.93 16.20
C LEU A 40 -4.36 8.20 16.27
N GLU A 41 -3.71 8.19 17.42
CA GLU A 41 -2.51 7.39 17.65
C GLU A 41 -2.76 5.90 17.38
N ARG A 42 -3.84 5.34 17.93
CA ARG A 42 -4.23 3.93 17.69
C ARG A 42 -4.52 3.64 16.22
N VAL A 43 -5.22 4.55 15.54
CA VAL A 43 -5.51 4.45 14.11
C VAL A 43 -4.23 4.50 13.28
N ARG A 44 -3.30 5.39 13.59
CA ARG A 44 -1.97 5.48 13.00
C ARG A 44 -1.21 4.17 13.17
N ASP A 45 -1.18 3.61 14.38
CA ASP A 45 -0.43 2.40 14.69
C ASP A 45 -0.95 1.18 13.92
N VAL A 46 -2.26 1.03 13.84
CA VAL A 46 -2.91 -0.03 13.03
C VAL A 46 -2.57 0.15 11.54
N PHE A 47 -2.63 1.37 11.05
CA PHE A 47 -2.32 1.68 9.66
C PHE A 47 -0.84 1.41 9.32
N VAL A 48 0.08 1.87 10.17
CA VAL A 48 1.52 1.65 9.98
C VAL A 48 1.86 0.17 10.09
N PHE A 49 1.25 -0.57 11.03
CA PHE A 49 1.42 -2.02 11.12
C PHE A 49 1.03 -2.71 9.81
N ALA A 50 -0.10 -2.33 9.22
CA ALA A 50 -0.51 -2.85 7.92
C ALA A 50 0.44 -2.43 6.78
N CYS A 51 1.05 -1.24 6.85
CA CYS A 51 2.05 -0.77 5.88
C CYS A 51 3.33 -1.61 5.90
N VAL A 52 3.75 -2.12 7.06
CA VAL A 52 5.01 -2.86 7.21
C VAL A 52 4.84 -4.38 7.20
N THR A 53 3.60 -4.88 7.14
CA THR A 53 3.29 -6.32 7.06
C THR A 53 2.57 -6.71 5.76
N GLY A 54 1.99 -5.75 5.06
CA GLY A 54 1.22 -5.99 3.84
C GLY A 54 -0.12 -6.68 4.06
N LEU A 55 -0.61 -6.81 5.29
CA LEU A 55 -1.89 -7.43 5.63
C LEU A 55 -3.07 -6.63 5.06
N ARG A 56 -4.12 -7.34 4.66
CA ARG A 56 -5.43 -6.71 4.44
C ARG A 56 -6.03 -6.30 5.77
N PHE A 57 -6.84 -5.26 5.80
CA PHE A 57 -7.46 -4.79 7.03
C PHE A 57 -8.25 -5.89 7.77
N GLY A 58 -8.98 -6.73 7.03
CA GLY A 58 -9.71 -7.87 7.63
C GLY A 58 -8.79 -8.94 8.23
N GLU A 59 -7.56 -9.09 7.72
CA GLU A 59 -6.59 -10.06 8.22
C GLU A 59 -5.97 -9.62 9.57
N LEU A 60 -6.04 -8.33 9.90
CA LEU A 60 -5.50 -7.80 11.16
C LEU A 60 -6.19 -8.39 12.39
N SER A 61 -7.45 -8.81 12.27
CA SER A 61 -8.21 -9.46 13.36
C SER A 61 -7.69 -10.84 13.76
N PHE A 62 -6.92 -11.50 12.87
CA PHE A 62 -6.30 -12.79 13.13
C PHE A 62 -4.93 -12.69 13.81
N VAL A 63 -4.42 -11.46 13.95
CA VAL A 63 -3.15 -11.23 14.64
C VAL A 63 -3.35 -11.38 16.15
N SER A 64 -2.59 -12.28 16.75
CA SER A 64 -2.64 -12.58 18.18
C SER A 64 -1.29 -13.12 18.64
N LYS A 65 -1.10 -13.22 19.94
CA LYS A 65 0.11 -13.81 20.53
C LYS A 65 0.38 -15.25 20.04
N ASN A 66 -0.69 -16.02 19.84
CA ASN A 66 -0.59 -17.40 19.37
C ASN A 66 -0.28 -17.53 17.88
N SER A 67 -0.51 -16.48 17.11
CA SER A 67 -0.20 -16.45 15.67
C SER A 67 1.23 -16.00 15.38
N VAL A 68 1.99 -15.55 16.39
CA VAL A 68 3.38 -15.09 16.24
C VAL A 68 4.30 -16.10 16.93
N ILE A 69 5.20 -16.69 16.16
CA ILE A 69 6.21 -17.65 16.65
C ILE A 69 7.60 -17.06 16.31
N GLY A 70 8.36 -16.72 17.34
CA GLY A 70 9.56 -15.90 17.16
C GLY A 70 9.19 -14.54 16.56
N ASP A 71 9.81 -14.18 15.44
CA ASP A 71 9.55 -12.95 14.70
C ASP A 71 8.75 -13.20 13.42
N VAL A 72 7.93 -14.28 13.38
CA VAL A 72 7.16 -14.68 12.21
C VAL A 72 5.67 -14.78 12.57
N LEU A 73 4.85 -14.06 11.83
CA LEU A 73 3.39 -14.15 11.90
C LEU A 73 2.89 -15.28 10.99
N HIS A 74 2.12 -16.20 11.56
CA HIS A 74 1.51 -17.34 10.88
C HIS A 74 0.01 -17.10 10.70
N LEU A 75 -0.45 -16.99 9.47
CA LEU A 75 -1.86 -16.78 9.13
C LEU A 75 -2.41 -17.99 8.39
N LYS A 76 -3.52 -18.53 8.86
CA LYS A 76 -4.28 -19.55 8.12
C LYS A 76 -5.10 -18.85 7.02
N GLU A 77 -4.91 -19.25 5.78
CA GLU A 77 -5.78 -18.79 4.70
C GLU A 77 -7.14 -19.47 4.79
N GLU A 78 -8.21 -18.67 4.91
CA GLU A 78 -9.58 -19.20 5.02
C GLU A 78 -10.15 -19.74 3.69
N LYS A 79 -9.56 -19.34 2.56
CA LYS A 79 -10.06 -19.65 1.21
C LYS A 79 -9.06 -20.47 0.40
N GLY A 80 -9.32 -21.76 0.27
CA GLY A 80 -8.58 -22.69 -0.59
C GLY A 80 -8.83 -24.13 -0.15
N ALA A 81 -8.75 -25.07 -1.09
CA ALA A 81 -8.87 -26.52 -0.78
C ALA A 81 -7.70 -27.03 0.06
N GLU A 82 -6.56 -26.39 -0.04
CA GLU A 82 -5.38 -26.59 0.82
C GLU A 82 -5.28 -25.39 1.78
N LYS A 83 -5.38 -25.67 3.07
CA LYS A 83 -5.20 -24.70 4.16
C LYS A 83 -3.71 -24.35 4.31
N GLU A 84 -3.13 -23.68 3.31
CA GLU A 84 -1.75 -23.20 3.42
C GLU A 84 -1.64 -22.15 4.54
N VAL A 85 -0.63 -22.30 5.38
CA VAL A 85 -0.25 -21.30 6.37
C VAL A 85 0.67 -20.30 5.69
N ARG A 86 0.21 -19.06 5.56
CA ARG A 86 1.05 -17.97 5.08
C ARG A 86 1.90 -17.44 6.23
N THR A 87 3.19 -17.32 5.99
CA THR A 87 4.16 -16.78 6.94
C THR A 87 4.60 -15.38 6.54
N ILE A 88 4.65 -14.47 7.50
CA ILE A 88 5.06 -13.07 7.29
C ILE A 88 6.14 -12.76 8.33
N PRO A 89 7.41 -12.60 7.92
CA PRO A 89 8.45 -12.11 8.81
C PRO A 89 8.12 -10.70 9.29
N LEU A 90 8.25 -10.47 10.58
CA LEU A 90 7.96 -9.19 11.22
C LEU A 90 9.26 -8.42 11.44
N ASN A 91 9.27 -7.16 11.03
CA ASN A 91 10.38 -6.25 11.32
C ASN A 91 10.24 -5.63 12.72
N ASP A 92 11.27 -4.93 13.16
CA ASP A 92 11.31 -4.32 14.51
C ASP A 92 10.14 -3.40 14.79
N LEU A 93 9.69 -2.62 13.78
CA LEU A 93 8.54 -1.73 13.93
C LEU A 93 7.24 -2.49 14.13
N ALA A 94 7.03 -3.57 13.37
CA ALA A 94 5.86 -4.43 13.54
C ALA A 94 5.86 -5.09 14.92
N LEU A 95 7.00 -5.61 15.37
CA LEU A 95 7.16 -6.20 16.69
C LEU A 95 6.93 -5.17 17.82
N TYR A 96 7.47 -3.96 17.67
CA TYR A 96 7.23 -2.87 18.61
C TYR A 96 5.74 -2.58 18.77
N LEU A 97 5.01 -2.43 17.64
CA LEU A 97 3.58 -2.16 17.65
C LEU A 97 2.77 -3.32 18.27
N LEU A 98 3.15 -4.57 17.99
CA LEU A 98 2.50 -5.73 18.62
C LEU A 98 2.71 -5.76 20.13
N ARG A 99 3.93 -5.52 20.60
CA ARG A 99 4.24 -5.45 22.05
C ARG A 99 3.49 -4.32 22.73
N LYS A 100 3.39 -3.15 22.08
CA LYS A 100 2.63 -1.99 22.61
C LYS A 100 1.17 -2.33 22.91
N TYR A 101 0.57 -3.23 22.13
CA TYR A 101 -0.83 -3.63 22.29
C TYR A 101 -1.01 -5.07 22.78
N ASP A 102 -0.01 -5.65 23.42
CA ASP A 102 -0.02 -7.04 23.89
C ASP A 102 -0.56 -8.01 22.81
N TYR A 103 -0.10 -7.86 21.57
CA TYR A 103 -0.49 -8.66 20.40
C TYR A 103 -1.99 -8.59 20.06
N LYS A 104 -2.70 -7.60 20.56
CA LYS A 104 -4.11 -7.34 20.25
C LYS A 104 -4.28 -5.93 19.70
N LEU A 105 -4.17 -5.81 18.38
CA LEU A 105 -4.29 -4.51 17.70
C LEU A 105 -5.63 -3.82 18.03
N PRO A 106 -5.65 -2.50 18.28
CA PRO A 106 -6.84 -1.74 18.65
C PRO A 106 -7.72 -1.45 17.43
N LEU A 107 -8.29 -2.50 16.84
CA LEU A 107 -9.11 -2.42 15.62
C LEU A 107 -10.46 -1.77 15.89
N ILE A 108 -10.90 -0.98 14.95
CA ILE A 108 -12.25 -0.39 14.86
C ILE A 108 -12.88 -0.80 13.53
N ALA A 109 -14.16 -0.48 13.33
CA ALA A 109 -14.82 -0.76 12.06
C ALA A 109 -14.07 -0.12 10.88
N ASN A 110 -13.95 -0.83 9.75
CA ASN A 110 -13.17 -0.40 8.58
C ASN A 110 -13.58 0.99 8.07
N GLN A 111 -14.87 1.29 8.08
CA GLN A 111 -15.39 2.60 7.69
C GLN A 111 -14.83 3.72 8.59
N LYS A 112 -14.85 3.51 9.92
CA LYS A 112 -14.28 4.47 10.89
C LYS A 112 -12.76 4.56 10.75
N GLN A 113 -12.08 3.44 10.52
CA GLN A 113 -10.63 3.42 10.27
C GLN A 113 -10.29 4.29 9.04
N ASN A 114 -11.04 4.14 7.94
CA ASN A 114 -10.83 4.95 6.74
C ASN A 114 -11.12 6.44 6.95
N LEU A 115 -12.08 6.77 7.78
CA LEU A 115 -12.35 8.18 8.14
C LEU A 115 -11.19 8.77 8.95
N TYR A 116 -10.78 8.08 10.00
CA TYR A 116 -9.75 8.58 10.92
C TYR A 116 -8.33 8.52 10.35
N ILE A 117 -8.03 7.62 9.41
CA ILE A 117 -6.74 7.66 8.68
C ILE A 117 -6.56 9.02 7.99
N LYS A 118 -7.61 9.60 7.42
CA LYS A 118 -7.52 10.93 6.78
C LYS A 118 -7.18 12.03 7.79
N GLU A 119 -7.74 11.95 8.99
CA GLU A 119 -7.39 12.87 10.09
C GLU A 119 -5.93 12.68 10.50
N VAL A 120 -5.47 11.43 10.65
CA VAL A 120 -4.08 11.08 10.96
C VAL A 120 -3.11 11.67 9.93
N ILE A 121 -3.37 11.46 8.65
CA ILE A 121 -2.54 11.96 7.53
C ILE A 121 -2.53 13.49 7.52
N ASP A 122 -3.67 14.11 7.76
CA ASP A 122 -3.79 15.57 7.83
C ASP A 122 -3.02 16.16 9.00
N GLU A 123 -3.19 15.60 10.19
CA GLU A 123 -2.52 16.07 11.42
C GLU A 123 -1.03 15.79 11.42
N ALA A 124 -0.59 14.73 10.73
CA ALA A 124 0.82 14.44 10.50
C ALA A 124 1.49 15.37 9.46
N GLY A 125 0.74 16.30 8.84
CA GLY A 125 1.30 17.35 7.99
C GLY A 125 1.35 17.02 6.49
N PHE A 126 0.70 15.96 6.02
CA PHE A 126 0.62 15.64 4.59
C PHE A 126 -0.42 16.51 3.87
N LYS A 127 -0.04 17.76 3.55
CA LYS A 127 -0.93 18.78 2.98
C LYS A 127 -0.87 18.89 1.46
N HIS A 128 -0.03 18.10 0.80
CA HIS A 128 0.12 18.14 -0.65
C HIS A 128 -1.08 17.55 -1.38
N THR A 129 -1.19 17.90 -2.66
CA THR A 129 -2.22 17.38 -3.57
C THR A 129 -1.65 16.34 -4.51
N VAL A 130 -2.51 15.45 -4.97
CA VAL A 130 -2.23 14.46 -6.03
C VAL A 130 -3.28 14.59 -7.13
N GLU A 131 -2.94 14.23 -8.36
CA GLU A 131 -3.88 14.29 -9.46
C GLU A 131 -4.81 13.07 -9.48
N LYS A 132 -6.11 13.32 -9.54
CA LYS A 132 -7.13 12.31 -9.84
C LYS A 132 -7.53 12.45 -11.30
N VAL A 133 -7.40 11.36 -12.06
CA VAL A 133 -7.76 11.34 -13.48
C VAL A 133 -9.15 10.71 -13.65
N ILE A 134 -10.05 11.45 -14.30
CA ILE A 134 -11.40 11.00 -14.64
C ILE A 134 -11.49 10.94 -16.17
N ILE A 135 -11.81 9.77 -16.73
CA ILE A 135 -12.00 9.58 -18.16
C ILE A 135 -13.50 9.43 -18.44
N ARG A 136 -14.06 10.37 -19.22
CA ARG A 136 -15.44 10.33 -19.71
C ARG A 136 -15.42 10.24 -21.23
N GLY A 137 -15.60 9.05 -21.77
CA GLY A 137 -15.46 8.82 -23.20
C GLY A 137 -14.06 9.15 -23.72
N LYS A 138 -13.91 10.22 -24.50
CA LYS A 138 -12.62 10.72 -25.00
C LYS A 138 -12.02 11.84 -24.14
N GLU A 139 -12.78 12.39 -23.21
CA GLU A 139 -12.32 13.47 -22.33
C GLU A 139 -11.55 12.92 -21.13
N VAL A 140 -10.40 13.54 -20.89
CA VAL A 140 -9.55 13.25 -19.73
C VAL A 140 -9.50 14.47 -18.84
N GLN A 141 -10.11 14.40 -17.67
CA GLN A 141 -10.07 15.46 -16.67
C GLN A 141 -9.05 15.10 -15.58
N ARG A 142 -8.17 16.04 -15.25
CA ARG A 142 -7.20 15.93 -14.15
C ARG A 142 -7.62 16.88 -13.04
N ILE A 143 -7.92 16.34 -11.88
CA ILE A 143 -8.44 17.12 -10.76
C ILE A 143 -7.45 16.98 -9.59
N PRO A 144 -6.90 18.09 -9.07
CA PRO A 144 -6.08 18.04 -7.86
C PRO A 144 -6.97 17.70 -6.66
N VAL A 145 -6.56 16.70 -5.88
CA VAL A 145 -7.22 16.28 -4.64
C VAL A 145 -6.20 16.19 -3.53
N LEU A 146 -6.60 16.43 -2.29
CA LEU A 146 -5.68 16.30 -1.16
C LEU A 146 -5.22 14.85 -1.00
N PHE A 147 -3.94 14.65 -0.72
CA PHE A 147 -3.35 13.33 -0.51
C PHE A 147 -4.12 12.51 0.53
N LYS A 148 -4.52 13.13 1.64
CA LYS A 148 -5.33 12.47 2.67
C LYS A 148 -6.62 11.84 2.15
N ASP A 149 -7.25 12.45 1.12
CA ASP A 149 -8.51 11.94 0.56
C ASP A 149 -8.33 10.71 -0.31
N MET A 150 -7.09 10.44 -0.72
CA MET A 150 -6.70 9.27 -1.48
C MET A 150 -6.23 8.11 -0.61
N VAL A 151 -5.98 8.36 0.69
CA VAL A 151 -5.50 7.35 1.64
C VAL A 151 -6.66 6.55 2.24
N SER A 152 -6.46 5.25 2.31
CA SER A 152 -7.41 4.29 2.88
C SER A 152 -6.66 3.13 3.54
N THR A 153 -7.37 2.23 4.23
CA THR A 153 -6.78 0.98 4.75
C THR A 153 -6.09 0.16 3.66
N HIS A 154 -6.57 0.23 2.42
CA HIS A 154 -5.96 -0.46 1.29
C HIS A 154 -4.64 0.18 0.83
N THR A 155 -4.47 1.48 1.08
CA THR A 155 -3.20 2.17 0.83
C THR A 155 -2.05 1.58 1.63
N ALA A 156 -2.30 1.08 2.85
CA ALA A 156 -1.28 0.42 3.65
C ALA A 156 -0.67 -0.79 2.92
N ARG A 157 -1.50 -1.68 2.43
CA ARG A 157 -1.04 -2.85 1.66
C ARG A 157 -0.33 -2.45 0.36
N ARG A 158 -0.83 -1.41 -0.32
CA ARG A 158 -0.17 -0.86 -1.51
C ARG A 158 1.21 -0.32 -1.17
N THR A 159 1.34 0.42 -0.07
CA THR A 159 2.62 0.92 0.44
C THR A 159 3.63 -0.22 0.60
N PHE A 160 3.25 -1.31 1.27
CA PHE A 160 4.09 -2.48 1.44
C PHE A 160 4.59 -3.05 0.09
N ILE A 161 3.66 -3.29 -0.84
CA ILE A 161 3.98 -3.86 -2.15
C ILE A 161 4.88 -2.91 -2.94
N THR A 162 4.55 -1.61 -2.98
CA THR A 162 5.31 -0.60 -3.71
C THR A 162 6.75 -0.48 -3.18
N MET A 163 6.93 -0.48 -1.86
CA MET A 163 8.25 -0.42 -1.24
C MET A 163 9.10 -1.64 -1.60
N LEU A 164 8.54 -2.85 -1.49
CA LEU A 164 9.26 -4.07 -1.87
C LEU A 164 9.62 -4.12 -3.36
N LYS A 165 8.73 -3.64 -4.22
CA LYS A 165 9.00 -3.57 -5.66
C LYS A 165 10.09 -2.55 -6.01
N ARG A 166 10.06 -1.37 -5.38
CA ARG A 166 11.13 -0.36 -5.52
C ARG A 166 12.48 -0.87 -5.03
N ASP A 167 12.46 -1.72 -4.00
CA ASP A 167 13.64 -2.40 -3.48
C ASP A 167 14.05 -3.65 -4.31
N GLY A 168 13.51 -3.82 -5.51
CA GLY A 168 13.87 -4.87 -6.46
C GLY A 168 13.43 -6.29 -6.07
N LYS A 169 12.53 -6.45 -5.09
CA LYS A 169 12.06 -7.78 -4.68
C LYS A 169 11.14 -8.39 -5.74
N SER A 170 11.31 -9.70 -5.99
CA SER A 170 10.56 -10.41 -7.03
C SER A 170 9.06 -10.48 -6.72
N ASP A 171 8.24 -10.46 -7.77
CA ASP A 171 6.77 -10.60 -7.66
C ASP A 171 6.37 -11.91 -6.98
N LYS A 172 7.13 -12.98 -7.20
CA LYS A 172 6.93 -14.28 -6.55
C LYS A 172 7.09 -14.18 -5.03
N LEU A 173 8.12 -13.48 -4.55
CA LEU A 173 8.34 -13.26 -3.12
C LEU A 173 7.22 -12.41 -2.54
N ILE A 174 6.89 -11.28 -3.18
CA ILE A 174 5.85 -10.37 -2.72
C ILE A 174 4.49 -11.06 -2.67
N SER A 175 4.14 -11.87 -3.68
CA SER A 175 2.88 -12.61 -3.72
C SER A 175 2.77 -13.65 -2.60
N LYS A 176 3.86 -14.34 -2.28
CA LYS A 176 3.91 -15.30 -1.16
C LYS A 176 3.68 -14.61 0.19
N ILE A 177 4.32 -13.45 0.43
CA ILE A 177 4.13 -12.70 1.68
C ILE A 177 2.71 -12.12 1.76
N THR A 178 2.20 -11.56 0.68
CA THR A 178 0.91 -10.86 0.65
C THR A 178 -0.29 -11.77 0.38
N GLY A 179 -0.08 -13.03 -0.02
CA GLY A 179 -1.16 -13.96 -0.35
C GLY A 179 -1.92 -13.57 -1.63
N HIS A 180 -1.24 -13.04 -2.65
CA HIS A 180 -1.83 -12.85 -3.98
C HIS A 180 -1.71 -14.15 -4.76
N ARG A 181 -2.86 -14.63 -5.26
CA ARG A 181 -2.91 -15.84 -6.12
C ARG A 181 -2.53 -15.55 -7.56
N ASP A 182 -2.77 -14.31 -7.99
CA ASP A 182 -2.57 -13.86 -9.37
C ASP A 182 -1.64 -12.65 -9.41
N LEU A 183 -0.59 -12.76 -10.23
CA LEU A 183 0.38 -11.68 -10.45
C LEU A 183 -0.23 -10.47 -11.15
N LYS A 184 -1.27 -10.66 -11.96
CA LYS A 184 -2.00 -9.55 -12.59
C LYS A 184 -2.65 -8.65 -11.54
N THR A 185 -3.25 -9.27 -10.51
CA THR A 185 -3.79 -8.54 -9.36
C THR A 185 -2.70 -7.85 -8.56
N LEU A 186 -1.55 -8.51 -8.35
CA LEU A 186 -0.40 -7.89 -7.67
C LEU A 186 0.11 -6.67 -8.44
N ASN A 187 0.19 -6.76 -9.77
CA ASN A 187 0.72 -5.68 -10.61
C ASN A 187 -0.21 -4.46 -10.71
N GLN A 188 -1.47 -4.57 -10.28
CA GLN A 188 -2.35 -3.40 -10.13
C GLN A 188 -1.93 -2.47 -8.99
N TYR A 189 -1.14 -2.96 -8.03
CA TYR A 189 -0.66 -2.18 -6.89
C TYR A 189 0.59 -1.36 -7.17
N TYR A 190 1.28 -1.62 -8.28
CA TYR A 190 2.52 -0.95 -8.60
C TYR A 190 2.55 -0.55 -10.07
N GLN A 191 2.67 0.75 -10.29
CA GLN A 191 2.99 1.32 -11.59
C GLN A 191 4.44 1.77 -11.54
N VAL A 192 5.25 1.26 -12.48
CA VAL A 192 6.66 1.68 -12.59
C VAL A 192 6.66 3.12 -13.10
N ASP A 193 7.12 4.04 -12.26
CA ASP A 193 7.32 5.43 -12.63
C ASP A 193 8.57 5.62 -13.50
N ASP A 194 8.66 6.76 -14.17
CA ASP A 194 9.76 7.03 -15.11
C ASP A 194 11.10 7.23 -14.39
N ASP A 195 11.09 7.64 -13.14
CA ASP A 195 12.31 7.80 -12.35
C ASP A 195 12.89 6.44 -11.96
N SER A 196 12.06 5.48 -11.55
CA SER A 196 12.47 4.10 -11.35
C SER A 196 13.06 3.45 -12.61
N LYS A 197 12.52 3.77 -13.81
CA LYS A 197 13.09 3.28 -15.08
C LYS A 197 14.47 3.88 -15.36
N LYS A 198 14.64 5.19 -15.13
CA LYS A 198 15.92 5.88 -15.31
C LYS A 198 16.97 5.33 -14.36
N GLU A 199 16.63 5.17 -13.09
CA GLU A 199 17.51 4.65 -12.06
C GLU A 199 17.96 3.22 -12.37
N ALA A 200 17.03 2.33 -12.73
CA ALA A 200 17.36 0.96 -13.11
C ALA A 200 18.29 0.88 -14.31
N ILE A 201 18.10 1.72 -15.34
CA ILE A 201 19.01 1.77 -16.49
C ILE A 201 20.37 2.34 -16.09
N ALA A 202 20.40 3.42 -15.30
CA ALA A 202 21.64 4.05 -14.85
C ALA A 202 22.49 3.11 -13.99
N GLU A 203 21.86 2.35 -13.10
CA GLU A 203 22.56 1.37 -12.26
C GLU A 203 23.05 0.16 -13.05
N THR A 204 22.20 -0.44 -13.88
CA THR A 204 22.50 -1.66 -14.64
C THR A 204 23.60 -1.44 -15.68
N PHE A 205 23.60 -0.28 -16.32
CA PHE A 205 24.52 0.06 -17.41
C PHE A 205 25.61 1.06 -16.98
N LYS A 206 25.93 1.12 -15.69
CA LYS A 206 27.05 1.91 -15.18
C LYS A 206 28.36 1.30 -15.64
N MET A 207 28.86 1.77 -16.78
CA MET A 207 30.12 1.30 -17.39
C MET A 207 31.18 2.39 -17.35
N ASN A 208 32.42 2.02 -17.03
CA ASN A 208 33.56 2.90 -17.22
C ASN A 208 33.98 2.83 -18.69
N PHE A 209 33.59 3.81 -19.49
CA PHE A 209 34.04 3.94 -20.87
C PHE A 209 34.87 5.21 -21.02
N GLN A 210 36.03 5.09 -21.65
CA GLN A 210 36.81 6.24 -22.09
C GLN A 210 36.37 6.61 -23.50
N THR A 211 35.92 7.83 -23.70
CA THR A 211 35.72 8.38 -25.03
C THR A 211 37.04 8.51 -25.71
N VAL A 212 37.31 7.69 -26.72
CA VAL A 212 38.46 7.89 -27.60
C VAL A 212 38.23 9.19 -28.34
N LYS A 213 38.96 10.26 -27.94
CA LYS A 213 39.01 11.49 -28.73
C LYS A 213 39.60 11.10 -30.07
N LYS A 214 38.81 11.19 -31.16
CA LYS A 214 39.38 11.15 -32.50
C LYS A 214 40.30 12.33 -32.64
N ALA A 215 41.60 12.03 -32.88
CA ALA A 215 42.62 13.01 -33.26
C ALA A 215 42.29 13.62 -34.63
#